data_cebf9bd2ca091f5e86ac178278ae9a4b
#
_entry.id   cebf9bd2ca091f5e86ac178278ae9a4b
#
_cell.length_a   1.000
_cell.length_b   1.000
_cell.length_c   1.000
_cell.angle_alpha   90.00
_cell.angle_beta   90.00
_cell.angle_gamma   90.00
#
_symmetry.space_group_name_H-M   'P 1'
#
loop_
_entity.id
_entity.type
_entity.pdbx_description
1 polymer ?
#
loop_
_entity_poly.entity_id
_entity_poly.type
_entity_poly.pdbx_seq_one_letter_code
_entity_poly.pdbx_strand_id
1 'polypeptide(L)'
;MAAQILDGKKLANESEKEIYESVLLLKESGIIPTLATILVGEDPASETYVRMKQQTCKRVGMESVAINLPKETSTEELLSKIDELNNDKSIHGILLQHPVPNQINERECFERISIEKDVDGVTCLGFGRMSMDLSAYGSCTPAGIMRMLDFYDIDISGMNAVVAVSYTHLRAHETDI
;
A
#
# COMPACT_ATOMS: atom_id res chain seq x y z
N MET A 1 -16.56 -24.65 20.54
CA MET A 1 -15.20 -24.66 19.99
C MET A 1 -14.51 -23.39 20.45
N ALA A 2 -13.24 -23.46 20.84
CA ALA A 2 -12.48 -22.24 21.17
C ALA A 2 -12.15 -21.48 19.88
N ALA A 3 -12.16 -20.14 19.94
CA ALA A 3 -11.76 -19.30 18.80
C ALA A 3 -10.25 -19.47 18.52
N GLN A 4 -9.88 -19.53 17.25
CA GLN A 4 -8.50 -19.48 16.80
C GLN A 4 -8.06 -18.03 16.66
N ILE A 5 -6.92 -17.69 17.28
CA ILE A 5 -6.30 -16.36 17.10
C ILE A 5 -5.41 -16.39 15.86
N LEU A 6 -5.66 -15.47 14.93
CA LEU A 6 -4.81 -15.24 13.76
C LEU A 6 -3.79 -14.15 14.14
N ASP A 7 -2.57 -14.56 14.47
CA ASP A 7 -1.49 -13.66 14.90
C ASP A 7 -0.85 -12.96 13.70
N GLY A 8 -1.30 -11.73 13.40
CA GLY A 8 -0.76 -10.91 12.33
C GLY A 8 0.71 -10.54 12.50
N LYS A 9 1.22 -10.47 13.74
CA LYS A 9 2.63 -10.18 13.99
C LYS A 9 3.53 -11.33 13.55
N LYS A 10 3.07 -12.58 13.79
CA LYS A 10 3.78 -13.77 13.32
C LYS A 10 3.87 -13.76 11.78
N LEU A 11 2.74 -13.53 11.11
CA LEU A 11 2.72 -13.43 9.65
C LEU A 11 3.62 -12.29 9.13
N ALA A 12 3.57 -11.10 9.75
CA ALA A 12 4.40 -9.97 9.34
C ALA A 12 5.90 -10.30 9.43
N ASN A 13 6.32 -10.97 10.50
CA ASN A 13 7.73 -11.37 10.69
C ASN A 13 8.19 -12.37 9.62
N GLU A 14 7.35 -13.34 9.24
CA GLU A 14 7.68 -14.26 8.14
C GLU A 14 7.71 -13.54 6.79
N SER A 15 6.74 -12.66 6.54
CA SER A 15 6.72 -11.85 5.31
C SER A 15 7.95 -10.94 5.19
N GLU A 16 8.43 -10.33 6.29
CA GLU A 16 9.66 -9.51 6.26
C GLU A 16 10.89 -10.34 5.88
N LYS A 17 10.97 -11.62 6.30
CA LYS A 17 12.08 -12.51 5.90
C LYS A 17 12.04 -12.84 4.41
N GLU A 18 10.86 -13.24 3.91
CA GLU A 18 10.66 -13.54 2.48
C GLU A 18 11.00 -12.35 1.59
N ILE A 19 10.57 -11.13 2.01
CA ILE A 19 10.87 -9.89 1.30
C ILE A 19 12.37 -9.62 1.34
N TYR A 20 13.02 -9.78 2.50
CA TYR A 20 14.45 -9.57 2.64
C TYR A 20 15.26 -10.47 1.69
N GLU A 21 14.92 -11.76 1.61
CA GLU A 21 15.56 -12.71 0.69
C GLU A 21 15.35 -12.28 -0.78
N SER A 22 14.13 -11.88 -1.13
CA SER A 22 13.82 -11.38 -2.48
C SER A 22 14.60 -10.11 -2.83
N VAL A 23 14.75 -9.20 -1.87
CA VAL A 23 15.53 -7.96 -2.04
C VAL A 23 17.02 -8.27 -2.24
N LEU A 24 17.57 -9.28 -1.54
CA LEU A 24 18.96 -9.69 -1.76
C LEU A 24 19.18 -10.15 -3.20
N LEU A 25 18.30 -10.99 -3.75
CA LEU A 25 18.39 -11.46 -5.15
C LEU A 25 18.31 -10.31 -6.16
N LEU A 26 17.43 -9.32 -5.90
CA LEU A 26 17.35 -8.13 -6.75
C LEU A 26 18.64 -7.30 -6.69
N LYS A 27 19.25 -7.14 -5.52
CA LYS A 27 20.50 -6.42 -5.35
C LYS A 27 21.68 -7.12 -6.06
N GLU A 28 21.72 -8.43 -6.08
CA GLU A 28 22.70 -9.20 -6.87
C GLU A 28 22.55 -8.91 -8.38
N SER A 29 21.34 -8.62 -8.83
CA SER A 29 21.03 -8.20 -10.20
C SER A 29 21.23 -6.70 -10.46
N GLY A 30 21.73 -5.95 -9.47
CA GLY A 30 21.97 -4.51 -9.56
C GLY A 30 20.71 -3.65 -9.37
N ILE A 31 19.59 -4.23 -8.89
CA ILE A 31 18.34 -3.51 -8.64
C ILE A 31 18.19 -3.27 -7.14
N ILE A 32 18.05 -2.03 -6.74
CA ILE A 32 17.77 -1.65 -5.34
C ILE A 32 16.32 -1.18 -5.26
N PRO A 33 15.39 -2.02 -4.76
CA PRO A 33 13.98 -1.61 -4.65
C PRO A 33 13.86 -0.36 -3.77
N THR A 34 13.20 0.67 -4.30
CA THR A 34 13.09 1.99 -3.65
C THR A 34 11.65 2.45 -3.61
N LEU A 35 11.15 2.75 -2.41
CA LEU A 35 9.81 3.30 -2.17
C LEU A 35 9.91 4.80 -1.95
N ALA A 36 9.19 5.59 -2.75
CA ALA A 36 8.94 7.00 -2.47
C ALA A 36 7.64 7.14 -1.67
N THR A 37 7.71 7.83 -0.53
CA THR A 37 6.54 8.15 0.30
C THR A 37 6.37 9.65 0.34
N ILE A 38 5.22 10.14 -0.09
CA ILE A 38 4.86 11.57 -0.08
C ILE A 38 3.96 11.83 1.12
N LEU A 39 4.34 12.80 1.93
CA LEU A 39 3.54 13.35 3.03
C LEU A 39 3.31 14.83 2.78
N VAL A 40 2.05 15.29 2.85
CA VAL A 40 1.71 16.71 2.74
C VAL A 40 1.18 17.21 4.07
N GLY A 41 1.84 18.22 4.63
CA GLY A 41 1.53 18.75 5.96
C GLY A 41 2.23 18.01 7.10
N GLU A 42 1.77 18.24 8.32
CA GLU A 42 2.41 17.80 9.59
C GLU A 42 1.42 17.05 10.48
N ASP A 43 0.63 16.11 9.90
CA ASP A 43 -0.26 15.29 10.73
C ASP A 43 0.55 14.23 11.49
N PRO A 44 0.54 14.24 12.85
CA PRO A 44 1.40 13.35 13.65
C PRO A 44 1.13 11.86 13.43
N ALA A 45 -0.11 11.48 13.09
CA ALA A 45 -0.45 10.09 12.80
C ALA A 45 0.20 9.68 11.47
N SER A 46 0.06 10.51 10.44
CA SER A 46 0.66 10.29 9.11
C SER A 46 2.19 10.24 9.17
N GLU A 47 2.83 11.14 9.93
CA GLU A 47 4.29 11.10 10.16
C GLU A 47 4.74 9.78 10.79
N THR A 48 3.97 9.28 11.76
CA THR A 48 4.26 8.01 12.43
C THR A 48 4.19 6.85 11.44
N TYR A 49 3.15 6.81 10.57
CA TYR A 49 3.01 5.77 9.54
C TYR A 49 4.14 5.84 8.51
N VAL A 50 4.50 7.03 8.03
CA VAL A 50 5.63 7.21 7.11
C VAL A 50 6.92 6.69 7.73
N ARG A 51 7.20 7.07 8.98
CA ARG A 51 8.39 6.60 9.71
C ARG A 51 8.40 5.07 9.88
N MET A 52 7.26 4.46 10.18
CA MET A 52 7.15 2.99 10.27
C MET A 52 7.44 2.32 8.94
N LYS A 53 6.92 2.85 7.82
CA LYS A 53 7.20 2.35 6.46
C LYS A 53 8.70 2.44 6.14
N GLN A 54 9.34 3.58 6.42
CA GLN A 54 10.79 3.74 6.23
C GLN A 54 11.61 2.73 7.04
N GLN A 55 11.25 2.53 8.31
CA GLN A 55 11.92 1.55 9.16
C GLN A 55 11.74 0.13 8.63
N THR A 56 10.56 -0.20 8.11
CA THR A 56 10.30 -1.50 7.49
C THR A 56 11.12 -1.68 6.22
N CYS A 57 11.13 -0.69 5.31
CA CYS A 57 12.01 -0.73 4.14
C CYS A 57 13.47 -1.02 4.53
N LYS A 58 13.98 -0.31 5.53
CA LYS A 58 15.35 -0.54 6.02
C LYS A 58 15.56 -1.96 6.56
N ARG A 59 14.58 -2.52 7.32
CA ARG A 59 14.68 -3.89 7.85
C ARG A 59 14.74 -4.94 6.75
N VAL A 60 13.92 -4.75 5.70
CA VAL A 60 13.89 -5.67 4.55
C VAL A 60 14.92 -5.36 3.48
N GLY A 61 15.83 -4.40 3.73
CA GLY A 61 16.92 -4.07 2.82
C GLY A 61 16.53 -3.23 1.61
N MET A 62 15.34 -2.67 1.56
CA MET A 62 14.90 -1.70 0.54
C MET A 62 15.39 -0.29 0.87
N GLU A 63 15.49 0.54 -0.16
CA GLU A 63 15.64 1.99 0.01
C GLU A 63 14.29 2.68 0.17
N SER A 64 14.30 3.84 0.82
CA SER A 64 13.10 4.66 1.03
C SER A 64 13.44 6.13 0.92
N VAL A 65 12.67 6.85 0.10
CA VAL A 65 12.75 8.30 -0.08
C VAL A 65 11.51 8.95 0.52
N ALA A 66 11.67 9.76 1.56
CA ALA A 66 10.58 10.54 2.12
C ALA A 66 10.54 11.92 1.46
N ILE A 67 9.37 12.31 1.01
CA ILE A 67 9.09 13.60 0.40
C ILE A 67 8.06 14.29 1.29
N ASN A 68 8.51 15.26 2.07
CA ASN A 68 7.65 16.05 2.93
C ASN A 68 7.35 17.38 2.23
N LEU A 69 6.09 17.62 1.94
CA LEU A 69 5.61 18.84 1.31
C LEU A 69 4.90 19.72 2.34
N PRO A 70 5.01 21.06 2.22
CA PRO A 70 4.31 21.99 3.10
C PRO A 70 2.79 21.76 3.08
N LYS A 71 2.12 22.14 4.17
CA LYS A 71 0.66 22.05 4.29
C LYS A 71 -0.07 22.86 3.22
N GLU A 72 0.54 23.95 2.76
CA GLU A 72 0.03 24.89 1.77
C GLU A 72 0.18 24.40 0.32
N THR A 73 0.82 23.25 0.13
CA THR A 73 1.03 22.66 -1.22
C THR A 73 -0.29 22.60 -2.00
N SER A 74 -0.25 23.06 -3.24
CA SER A 74 -1.38 22.98 -4.16
C SER A 74 -1.50 21.61 -4.83
N THR A 75 -2.63 21.35 -5.46
CA THR A 75 -2.83 20.15 -6.28
C THR A 75 -1.78 20.07 -7.40
N GLU A 76 -1.54 21.17 -8.10
CA GLU A 76 -0.60 21.27 -9.23
C GLU A 76 0.85 20.97 -8.82
N GLU A 77 1.27 21.48 -7.65
CA GLU A 77 2.61 21.21 -7.12
C GLU A 77 2.77 19.74 -6.75
N LEU A 78 1.74 19.13 -6.14
CA LEU A 78 1.76 17.70 -5.81
C LEU A 78 1.74 16.82 -7.06
N LEU A 79 0.93 17.16 -8.07
CA LEU A 79 0.91 16.47 -9.38
C LEU A 79 2.28 16.53 -10.05
N SER A 80 2.93 17.71 -10.05
CA SER A 80 4.28 17.87 -10.60
C SER A 80 5.28 16.97 -9.89
N LYS A 81 5.19 16.85 -8.55
CA LYS A 81 6.06 15.97 -7.78
C LYS A 81 5.81 14.49 -8.08
N ILE A 82 4.55 14.10 -8.26
CA ILE A 82 4.20 12.72 -8.67
C ILE A 82 4.76 12.42 -10.08
N ASP A 83 4.67 13.38 -11.02
CA ASP A 83 5.22 13.22 -12.36
C ASP A 83 6.75 13.05 -12.35
N GLU A 84 7.47 13.80 -11.50
CA GLU A 84 8.91 13.61 -11.30
C GLU A 84 9.22 12.17 -10.86
N LEU A 85 8.49 11.66 -9.87
CA LEU A 85 8.70 10.31 -9.35
C LEU A 85 8.29 9.22 -10.34
N ASN A 86 7.22 9.45 -11.12
CA ASN A 86 6.82 8.53 -12.20
C ASN A 86 7.95 8.36 -13.22
N ASN A 87 8.66 9.45 -13.54
CA ASN A 87 9.75 9.47 -14.54
C ASN A 87 11.09 9.03 -13.96
N ASP A 88 11.26 8.98 -12.64
CA ASP A 88 12.51 8.55 -12.00
C ASP A 88 12.62 7.02 -12.02
N LYS A 89 13.56 6.50 -12.80
CA LYS A 89 13.81 5.05 -12.92
C LYS A 89 14.40 4.41 -11.66
N SER A 90 14.91 5.20 -10.73
CA SER A 90 15.39 4.70 -9.43
C SER A 90 14.27 4.48 -8.42
N ILE A 91 13.07 5.03 -8.67
CA ILE A 91 11.88 4.85 -7.84
C ILE A 91 11.01 3.73 -8.41
N HIS A 92 10.73 2.72 -7.59
CA HIS A 92 9.99 1.52 -7.99
C HIS A 92 8.56 1.47 -7.45
N GLY A 93 8.26 2.27 -6.42
CA GLY A 93 6.93 2.42 -5.87
C GLY A 93 6.69 3.83 -5.35
N ILE A 94 5.47 4.34 -5.49
CA ILE A 94 5.04 5.65 -5.01
C ILE A 94 3.86 5.43 -4.06
N LEU A 95 3.92 6.05 -2.89
CA LEU A 95 2.86 6.06 -1.90
C LEU A 95 2.57 7.50 -1.49
N LEU A 96 1.36 7.96 -1.77
CA LEU A 96 0.84 9.22 -1.24
C LEU A 96 0.13 8.94 0.09
N GLN A 97 0.69 9.44 1.18
CA GLN A 97 0.12 9.22 2.52
C GLN A 97 -1.17 10.02 2.68
N HIS A 98 -2.25 9.30 2.90
CA HIS A 98 -3.58 9.84 3.23
C HIS A 98 -3.69 10.11 4.74
N PRO A 99 -4.45 11.15 5.19
CA PRO A 99 -5.14 12.16 4.38
C PRO A 99 -4.22 13.28 3.89
N VAL A 100 -4.59 13.92 2.78
CA VAL A 100 -3.95 15.16 2.32
C VAL A 100 -4.76 16.38 2.78
N PRO A 101 -4.17 17.62 2.81
CA PRO A 101 -4.90 18.85 3.10
C PRO A 101 -6.09 19.10 2.15
N ASN A 102 -7.15 19.72 2.66
CA ASN A 102 -8.45 19.88 1.99
C ASN A 102 -8.39 20.65 0.65
N GLN A 103 -7.36 21.49 0.41
CA GLN A 103 -7.20 22.21 -0.86
C GLN A 103 -6.69 21.31 -2.00
N ILE A 104 -6.21 20.11 -1.69
CA ILE A 104 -5.68 19.16 -2.68
C ILE A 104 -6.82 18.28 -3.20
N ASN A 105 -6.90 18.15 -4.52
CA ASN A 105 -7.72 17.13 -5.16
C ASN A 105 -7.03 15.76 -5.04
N GLU A 106 -7.25 15.09 -3.92
CA GLU A 106 -6.63 13.83 -3.59
C GLU A 106 -6.86 12.76 -4.67
N ARG A 107 -8.09 12.66 -5.18
CA ARG A 107 -8.42 11.66 -6.21
C ARG A 107 -7.59 11.86 -7.48
N GLU A 108 -7.41 13.09 -7.91
CA GLU A 108 -6.60 13.43 -9.08
C GLU A 108 -5.13 13.07 -8.86
N CYS A 109 -4.61 13.31 -7.64
CA CYS A 109 -3.24 12.94 -7.28
C CYS A 109 -3.04 11.43 -7.27
N PHE A 110 -3.99 10.64 -6.75
CA PHE A 110 -3.92 9.19 -6.82
C PHE A 110 -3.92 8.68 -8.27
N GLU A 111 -4.81 9.20 -9.12
CA GLU A 111 -4.86 8.82 -10.53
C GLU A 111 -3.62 9.22 -11.34
N ARG A 112 -2.81 10.16 -10.85
CA ARG A 112 -1.55 10.56 -11.49
C ARG A 112 -0.43 9.55 -11.27
N ILE A 113 -0.49 8.73 -10.23
CA ILE A 113 0.52 7.70 -9.98
C ILE A 113 0.46 6.67 -11.10
N SER A 114 1.60 6.38 -11.72
CA SER A 114 1.65 5.37 -12.78
C SER A 114 1.34 3.98 -12.21
N ILE A 115 0.59 3.18 -12.94
CA ILE A 115 0.11 1.88 -12.48
C ILE A 115 1.24 0.93 -12.08
N GLU A 116 2.40 1.05 -12.73
CA GLU A 116 3.59 0.25 -12.44
C GLU A 116 4.23 0.63 -11.10
N LYS A 117 3.86 1.79 -10.53
CA LYS A 117 4.37 2.31 -9.25
C LYS A 117 3.29 2.51 -8.20
N ASP A 118 2.02 2.21 -8.51
CA ASP A 118 0.88 2.30 -7.60
C ASP A 118 0.86 1.13 -6.62
N VAL A 119 1.84 1.11 -5.71
CA VAL A 119 2.05 -0.01 -4.77
C VAL A 119 0.99 -0.12 -3.67
N ASP A 120 0.13 0.89 -3.53
CA ASP A 120 -0.99 0.90 -2.58
C ASP A 120 -2.32 0.49 -3.22
N GLY A 121 -2.35 0.39 -4.57
CA GLY A 121 -3.52 -0.05 -5.34
C GLY A 121 -4.68 0.95 -5.25
N VAL A 122 -4.38 2.25 -5.35
CA VAL A 122 -5.36 3.35 -5.15
C VAL A 122 -5.91 3.92 -6.45
N THR A 123 -5.31 3.60 -7.60
CA THR A 123 -5.77 4.09 -8.90
C THR A 123 -7.01 3.33 -9.38
N CYS A 124 -7.93 4.02 -10.09
CA CYS A 124 -9.09 3.36 -10.71
C CYS A 124 -8.66 2.30 -11.74
N LEU A 125 -7.58 2.57 -12.47
CA LEU A 125 -7.04 1.62 -13.44
C LEU A 125 -6.51 0.36 -12.75
N GLY A 126 -5.77 0.50 -11.64
CA GLY A 126 -5.27 -0.61 -10.83
C GLY A 126 -6.40 -1.46 -10.28
N PHE A 127 -7.41 -0.83 -9.69
CA PHE A 127 -8.60 -1.50 -9.19
C PHE A 127 -9.38 -2.22 -10.30
N GLY A 128 -9.57 -1.58 -11.46
CA GLY A 128 -10.24 -2.19 -12.62
C GLY A 128 -9.50 -3.42 -13.13
N ARG A 129 -8.16 -3.36 -13.25
CA ARG A 129 -7.33 -4.50 -13.67
C ARG A 129 -7.41 -5.64 -12.65
N MET A 130 -7.28 -5.34 -11.36
CA MET A 130 -7.41 -6.33 -10.29
C MET A 130 -8.77 -7.04 -10.34
N SER A 131 -9.87 -6.27 -10.54
CA SER A 131 -11.23 -6.84 -10.65
C SER A 131 -11.44 -7.73 -11.88
N MET A 132 -10.60 -7.60 -12.89
CA MET A 132 -10.59 -8.40 -14.12
C MET A 132 -9.53 -9.51 -14.10
N ASP A 133 -8.91 -9.78 -12.95
CA ASP A 133 -7.82 -10.74 -12.80
C ASP A 133 -6.61 -10.44 -13.72
N LEU A 134 -6.37 -9.15 -13.98
CA LEU A 134 -5.20 -8.66 -14.71
C LEU A 134 -4.12 -8.18 -13.73
N SER A 135 -2.86 -8.22 -14.18
CA SER A 135 -1.72 -7.80 -13.35
C SER A 135 -1.84 -6.34 -12.91
N ALA A 136 -1.95 -6.12 -11.60
CA ALA A 136 -1.89 -4.83 -10.92
C ALA A 136 -1.54 -5.05 -9.46
N TYR A 137 -1.13 -3.97 -8.78
CA TYR A 137 -1.04 -4.02 -7.31
C TYR A 137 -2.46 -4.01 -6.73
N GLY A 138 -2.74 -4.95 -5.84
CA GLY A 138 -4.01 -4.98 -5.10
C GLY A 138 -3.96 -4.07 -3.87
N SER A 139 -5.14 -3.62 -3.41
CA SER A 139 -5.24 -2.87 -2.15
C SER A 139 -4.64 -3.68 -1.00
N CYS A 140 -3.74 -3.06 -0.22
CA CYS A 140 -2.91 -3.76 0.76
C CYS A 140 -3.72 -4.44 1.88
N THR A 141 -4.82 -3.82 2.36
CA THR A 141 -5.62 -4.37 3.45
C THR A 141 -6.33 -5.66 3.07
N PRO A 142 -7.10 -5.75 1.97
CA PRO A 142 -7.67 -7.02 1.52
C PRO A 142 -6.62 -8.09 1.23
N ALA A 143 -5.53 -7.73 0.56
CA ALA A 143 -4.45 -8.65 0.27
C ALA A 143 -3.81 -9.22 1.56
N GLY A 144 -3.62 -8.39 2.58
CA GLY A 144 -3.12 -8.82 3.89
C GLY A 144 -4.07 -9.75 4.62
N ILE A 145 -5.40 -9.52 4.52
CA ILE A 145 -6.41 -10.42 5.08
C ILE A 145 -6.36 -11.79 4.40
N MET A 146 -6.37 -11.81 3.08
CA MET A 146 -6.29 -13.08 2.32
C MET A 146 -5.00 -13.83 2.65
N ARG A 147 -3.86 -13.15 2.66
CA ARG A 147 -2.59 -13.76 3.05
C ARG A 147 -2.61 -14.33 4.48
N MET A 148 -3.34 -13.67 5.40
CA MET A 148 -3.51 -14.19 6.77
C MET A 148 -4.34 -15.47 6.79
N LEU A 149 -5.42 -15.55 6.03
CA LEU A 149 -6.24 -16.75 5.91
C LEU A 149 -5.43 -17.91 5.33
N ASP A 150 -4.69 -17.66 4.26
CA ASP A 150 -3.81 -18.65 3.62
C ASP A 150 -2.71 -19.13 4.60
N PHE A 151 -2.08 -18.21 5.34
CA PHE A 151 -1.03 -18.54 6.32
C PHE A 151 -1.49 -19.46 7.45
N TYR A 152 -2.78 -19.41 7.78
CA TYR A 152 -3.40 -20.26 8.80
C TYR A 152 -4.22 -21.41 8.22
N ASP A 153 -4.08 -21.70 6.93
CA ASP A 153 -4.78 -22.77 6.22
C ASP A 153 -6.31 -22.72 6.38
N ILE A 154 -6.88 -21.49 6.35
CA ILE A 154 -8.31 -21.28 6.48
C ILE A 154 -8.94 -21.20 5.08
N ASP A 155 -9.62 -22.29 4.68
CA ASP A 155 -10.46 -22.30 3.49
C ASP A 155 -11.79 -21.60 3.78
N ILE A 156 -12.08 -20.55 3.02
CA ILE A 156 -13.32 -19.75 3.14
C ILE A 156 -14.37 -20.14 2.10
N SER A 157 -14.11 -21.16 1.25
CA SER A 157 -15.03 -21.58 0.21
C SER A 157 -16.37 -22.05 0.81
N GLY A 158 -17.46 -21.42 0.43
CA GLY A 158 -18.81 -21.73 0.96
C GLY A 158 -19.04 -21.34 2.42
N MET A 159 -18.13 -20.56 3.04
CA MET A 159 -18.27 -20.10 4.42
C MET A 159 -19.03 -18.76 4.49
N ASN A 160 -19.71 -18.53 5.61
CA ASN A 160 -20.28 -17.22 5.93
C ASN A 160 -19.17 -16.33 6.52
N ALA A 161 -18.94 -15.17 5.92
CA ALA A 161 -18.01 -14.18 6.40
C ALA A 161 -18.73 -12.94 6.93
N VAL A 162 -18.27 -12.40 8.06
CA VAL A 162 -18.76 -11.14 8.62
C VAL A 162 -17.59 -10.18 8.73
N VAL A 163 -17.73 -9.01 8.11
CA VAL A 163 -16.74 -7.93 8.17
C VAL A 163 -17.26 -6.85 9.11
N ALA A 164 -16.67 -6.76 10.31
CA ALA A 164 -17.00 -5.74 11.29
C ALA A 164 -15.98 -4.59 11.21
N VAL A 165 -16.40 -3.45 10.67
CA VAL A 165 -15.56 -2.25 10.49
C VAL A 165 -16.30 -1.01 10.97
N SER A 166 -15.54 0.03 11.33
CA SER A 166 -16.09 1.34 11.69
C SER A 166 -16.37 2.25 10.48
N TYR A 167 -16.03 1.82 9.27
CA TYR A 167 -16.19 2.60 8.04
C TYR A 167 -17.62 2.47 7.50
N THR A 168 -18.30 3.60 7.28
CA THR A 168 -19.68 3.62 6.77
C THR A 168 -19.76 3.38 5.24
N HIS A 169 -18.66 3.53 4.51
CA HIS A 169 -18.60 3.32 3.06
C HIS A 169 -18.36 1.85 2.65
N LEU A 170 -17.91 0.99 3.57
CA LEU A 170 -17.92 -0.46 3.38
C LEU A 170 -19.29 -1.00 3.79
N ARG A 171 -20.33 -0.68 3.03
CA ARG A 171 -21.58 -1.44 3.15
C ARG A 171 -21.32 -2.83 2.57
N ALA A 172 -21.63 -3.85 3.34
CA ALA A 172 -21.70 -5.20 2.84
C ALA A 172 -22.62 -5.21 1.61
N HIS A 173 -22.09 -5.48 0.44
CA HIS A 173 -22.90 -6.00 -0.63
C HIS A 173 -23.23 -7.44 -0.21
N GLU A 174 -24.43 -7.64 0.30
CA GLU A 174 -25.00 -8.98 0.38
C GLU A 174 -25.10 -9.48 -1.06
N THR A 175 -24.14 -10.26 -1.47
CA THR A 175 -24.28 -11.09 -2.67
C THR A 175 -25.00 -12.33 -2.22
N ASP A 176 -26.30 -12.37 -2.42
CA ASP A 176 -27.05 -13.63 -2.49
C ASP A 176 -26.47 -14.43 -3.68
N ILE A 177 -25.69 -15.44 -3.36
CA ILE A 177 -25.29 -16.51 -4.28
C ILE A 177 -25.95 -17.81 -3.82
#